data_8f355d1c28b612dea10fef5b87a2fba0
#
_entry.id   8f355d1c28b612dea10fef5b87a2fba0
#
_cell.length_a   1.000
_cell.length_b   1.000
_cell.length_c   1.000
_cell.angle_alpha   90.00
_cell.angle_beta   90.00
_cell.angle_gamma   90.00
#
_symmetry.space_group_name_H-M   'P 1'
#
loop_
_entity.id
_entity.type
_entity.pdbx_description
1 polymer ?
#
loop_
_entity_poly.entity_id
_entity_poly.type
_entity_poly.pdbx_seq_one_letter_code
_entity_poly.pdbx_strand_id
1 'polypeptide(L)'
;MQIYLSTLTEVDYEESLNSIEANYDEQPEASWQEKALVKTLRKSDDYNYELEVIAKNEQNEVIGHIMLVEVRVISEEKTYTALTIASLSVKKELRNQGLGKALIQAVEERAKSEGYTTIVVDRETSYFTQLGYQLANDYNLYSKDEDVTQPLLVKFLWDNLT
;
A
#
# COMPACT_ATOMS: atom_id res chain seq x y z
N MET A 1 15.70 -16.24 9.25
CA MET A 1 15.19 -15.03 9.93
C MET A 1 13.68 -15.12 10.03
N GLN A 2 13.15 -14.94 11.22
CA GLN A 2 11.70 -14.87 11.40
C GLN A 2 11.21 -13.45 11.22
N ILE A 3 10.08 -13.32 10.52
CA ILE A 3 9.46 -12.01 10.26
C ILE A 3 8.02 -12.08 10.72
N TYR A 4 7.60 -11.05 11.45
CA TYR A 4 6.27 -10.94 12.00
C TYR A 4 5.54 -9.76 11.37
N LEU A 5 4.35 -10.01 10.85
CA LEU A 5 3.49 -8.96 10.32
C LEU A 5 2.44 -8.60 11.36
N SER A 6 2.24 -7.34 11.60
CA SER A 6 1.27 -6.90 12.60
C SER A 6 0.66 -5.54 12.24
N THR A 7 -0.48 -5.24 12.91
CA THR A 7 -1.08 -3.91 12.84
C THR A 7 -0.17 -2.92 13.54
N LEU A 8 -0.06 -1.71 12.99
CA LEU A 8 0.68 -0.64 13.64
C LEU A 8 0.00 -0.24 14.95
N THR A 9 0.81 -0.05 16.00
CA THR A 9 0.34 0.49 17.28
C THR A 9 1.12 1.77 17.61
N GLU A 10 0.64 2.55 18.57
CA GLU A 10 1.30 3.79 18.97
C GLU A 10 2.76 3.59 19.40
N VAL A 11 3.07 2.43 19.98
CA VAL A 11 4.43 2.10 20.39
C VAL A 11 5.40 2.12 19.19
N ASP A 12 4.92 1.78 18.01
CA ASP A 12 5.75 1.66 16.82
C ASP A 12 5.70 2.88 15.91
N TYR A 13 4.96 3.95 16.27
CA TYR A 13 4.78 5.10 15.40
C TYR A 13 6.10 5.74 14.96
N GLU A 14 6.94 6.12 15.92
CA GLU A 14 8.20 6.79 15.61
C GLU A 14 9.14 5.87 14.83
N GLU A 15 9.25 4.61 15.25
CA GLU A 15 10.14 3.66 14.60
C GLU A 15 9.70 3.37 13.17
N SER A 16 8.38 3.28 12.92
CA SER A 16 7.88 3.05 11.57
C SER A 16 8.22 4.21 10.64
N LEU A 17 8.12 5.45 11.14
CA LEU A 17 8.48 6.64 10.35
C LEU A 17 9.99 6.69 10.09
N ASN A 18 10.79 6.35 11.09
CA ASN A 18 12.25 6.29 10.93
C ASN A 18 12.65 5.18 9.95
N SER A 19 11.93 4.08 9.94
CA SER A 19 12.16 2.98 9.00
C SER A 19 11.87 3.43 7.55
N ILE A 20 10.79 4.15 7.33
CA ILE A 20 10.45 4.69 6.01
C ILE A 20 11.60 5.59 5.53
N GLU A 21 12.07 6.49 6.39
CA GLU A 21 13.15 7.41 6.04
C GLU A 21 14.44 6.65 5.72
N ALA A 22 14.79 5.66 6.51
CA ALA A 22 16.00 4.86 6.31
C ALA A 22 15.93 4.01 5.04
N ASN A 23 14.73 3.54 4.66
CA ASN A 23 14.55 2.69 3.50
C ASN A 23 14.73 3.44 2.18
N TYR A 24 14.70 4.76 2.22
CA TYR A 24 14.90 5.63 1.05
C TYR A 24 16.15 6.47 1.19
N ASP A 25 17.19 5.99 1.89
CA ASP A 25 18.40 6.77 2.17
C ASP A 25 19.14 7.24 0.91
N GLU A 26 18.94 6.54 -0.21
CA GLU A 26 19.54 6.93 -1.50
C GLU A 26 18.73 8.03 -2.19
N GLN A 27 17.55 8.33 -1.69
CA GLN A 27 16.65 9.34 -2.24
C GLN A 27 16.04 10.16 -1.10
N PRO A 28 16.83 11.05 -0.46
CA PRO A 28 16.38 11.76 0.75
C PRO A 28 15.08 12.53 0.58
N GLU A 29 14.87 13.18 -0.57
CA GLU A 29 13.64 13.93 -0.80
C GLU A 29 12.43 13.02 -0.87
N ALA A 30 12.56 11.86 -1.51
CA ALA A 30 11.48 10.89 -1.58
C ALA A 30 11.14 10.34 -0.20
N SER A 31 12.16 10.08 0.64
CA SER A 31 11.93 9.58 2.00
C SER A 31 11.20 10.60 2.87
N TRP A 32 11.57 11.87 2.77
CA TRP A 32 10.91 12.94 3.53
C TRP A 32 9.46 13.11 3.09
N GLN A 33 9.20 13.05 1.79
CA GLN A 33 7.85 13.18 1.25
C GLN A 33 6.97 12.02 1.70
N GLU A 34 7.47 10.79 1.65
CA GLU A 34 6.70 9.63 2.06
C GLU A 34 6.46 9.62 3.56
N LYS A 35 7.47 9.95 4.36
CA LYS A 35 7.32 10.07 5.81
C LYS A 35 6.26 11.11 6.16
N ALA A 36 6.31 12.27 5.52
CA ALA A 36 5.34 13.34 5.75
C ALA A 36 3.93 12.94 5.32
N LEU A 37 3.81 12.24 4.19
CA LEU A 37 2.53 11.75 3.70
C LEU A 37 1.91 10.78 4.70
N VAL A 38 2.67 9.81 5.20
CA VAL A 38 2.17 8.83 6.18
C VAL A 38 1.71 9.53 7.45
N LYS A 39 2.50 10.50 7.95
CA LYS A 39 2.10 11.28 9.14
C LYS A 39 0.78 12.00 8.92
N THR A 40 0.62 12.63 7.77
CA THR A 40 -0.60 13.35 7.43
C THR A 40 -1.80 12.41 7.33
N LEU A 41 -1.62 11.28 6.65
CA LEU A 41 -2.69 10.30 6.47
C LEU A 41 -3.15 9.69 7.78
N ARG A 42 -2.24 9.47 8.72
CA ARG A 42 -2.61 8.93 10.05
C ARG A 42 -3.49 9.88 10.84
N LYS A 43 -3.52 11.17 10.50
CA LYS A 43 -4.35 12.17 11.15
C LYS A 43 -5.64 12.43 10.39
N SER A 44 -5.83 11.80 9.24
CA SER A 44 -7.02 11.96 8.42
C SER A 44 -8.22 11.28 9.05
N ASP A 45 -9.41 11.84 8.86
CA ASP A 45 -10.66 11.24 9.34
C ASP A 45 -10.96 9.90 8.64
N ASP A 46 -10.40 9.70 7.44
CA ASP A 46 -10.58 8.47 6.67
C ASP A 46 -9.55 7.40 7.01
N TYR A 47 -8.65 7.66 7.95
CA TYR A 47 -7.61 6.72 8.31
C TYR A 47 -8.20 5.47 8.96
N ASN A 48 -7.80 4.32 8.45
CA ASN A 48 -8.21 3.02 9.00
C ASN A 48 -6.94 2.25 9.38
N TYR A 49 -6.72 2.07 10.68
CA TYR A 49 -5.52 1.40 11.18
C TYR A 49 -5.41 -0.06 10.70
N GLU A 50 -6.53 -0.70 10.34
CA GLU A 50 -6.53 -2.05 9.81
C GLU A 50 -5.85 -2.13 8.42
N LEU A 51 -5.71 -1.01 7.73
CA LEU A 51 -5.12 -0.93 6.41
C LEU A 51 -3.65 -0.52 6.45
N GLU A 52 -3.04 -0.56 7.62
CA GLU A 52 -1.62 -0.29 7.78
C GLU A 52 -0.95 -1.45 8.50
N VAL A 53 0.07 -2.06 7.86
CA VAL A 53 0.75 -3.25 8.37
C VAL A 53 2.24 -2.96 8.43
N ILE A 54 2.88 -3.40 9.51
CA ILE A 54 4.33 -3.34 9.64
C ILE A 54 4.89 -4.76 9.71
N ALA A 55 6.15 -4.89 9.29
CA ALA A 55 6.91 -6.13 9.45
C ALA A 55 8.02 -5.88 10.45
N LYS A 56 8.21 -6.82 11.36
CA LYS A 56 9.27 -6.77 12.37
C LYS A 56 10.12 -8.03 12.30
N ASN A 57 11.40 -7.89 12.65
CA ASN A 57 12.30 -9.04 12.76
C ASN A 57 12.32 -9.58 14.18
N GLU A 58 13.20 -10.54 14.44
CA GLU A 58 13.33 -11.19 15.76
C GLU A 58 13.79 -10.23 16.86
N GLN A 59 14.47 -9.14 16.48
CA GLN A 59 14.92 -8.10 17.40
C GLN A 59 13.88 -7.01 17.63
N ASN A 60 12.67 -7.22 17.12
CA ASN A 60 11.56 -6.28 17.23
C ASN A 60 11.79 -4.96 16.48
N GLU A 61 12.67 -4.98 15.47
CA GLU A 61 12.90 -3.82 14.63
C GLU A 61 11.89 -3.77 13.48
N VAL A 62 11.40 -2.58 13.12
CA VAL A 62 10.51 -2.41 11.98
C VAL A 62 11.34 -2.49 10.70
N ILE A 63 11.08 -3.49 9.88
CA ILE A 63 11.84 -3.76 8.66
C ILE A 63 11.01 -3.59 7.39
N GLY A 64 9.72 -3.35 7.53
CA GLY A 64 8.84 -3.11 6.38
C GLY A 64 7.56 -2.42 6.81
N HIS A 65 6.90 -1.80 5.84
CA HIS A 65 5.69 -1.01 6.10
C HIS A 65 4.84 -0.94 4.83
N ILE A 66 3.53 -1.04 5.00
CA ILE A 66 2.58 -0.79 3.92
C ILE A 66 1.35 -0.09 4.50
N MET A 67 0.80 0.85 3.73
CA MET A 67 -0.40 1.59 4.09
C MET A 67 -1.29 1.73 2.87
N LEU A 68 -2.56 1.39 3.04
CA LEU A 68 -3.58 1.63 2.03
C LEU A 68 -4.47 2.78 2.46
N VAL A 69 -4.98 3.53 1.49
CA VAL A 69 -5.93 4.62 1.72
C VAL A 69 -7.03 4.57 0.68
N GLU A 70 -8.17 5.16 1.01
CA GLU A 70 -9.30 5.24 0.09
C GLU A 70 -9.02 6.21 -1.06
N VAL A 71 -9.44 5.81 -2.25
CA VAL A 71 -9.45 6.67 -3.43
C VAL A 71 -10.77 6.48 -4.15
N ARG A 72 -11.04 7.37 -5.10
CA ARG A 72 -12.24 7.28 -5.95
C ARG A 72 -11.81 6.88 -7.35
N VAL A 73 -12.51 5.89 -7.90
CA VAL A 73 -12.32 5.47 -9.28
C VAL A 73 -13.63 5.67 -10.03
N ILE A 74 -13.55 5.88 -11.33
CA ILE A 74 -14.70 6.16 -12.16
C ILE A 74 -14.92 5.00 -13.13
N SER A 75 -16.16 4.54 -13.25
CA SER A 75 -16.59 3.58 -14.26
C SER A 75 -17.96 3.97 -14.77
N GLU A 76 -18.10 4.14 -16.07
CA GLU A 76 -19.38 4.48 -16.71
C GLU A 76 -20.08 5.67 -16.06
N GLU A 77 -19.34 6.74 -15.80
CA GLU A 77 -19.83 7.99 -15.18
C GLU A 77 -20.19 7.86 -13.69
N LYS A 78 -20.01 6.67 -13.10
CA LYS A 78 -20.23 6.48 -11.67
C LYS A 78 -18.89 6.49 -10.93
N THR A 79 -18.93 6.94 -9.68
CA THR A 79 -17.75 6.98 -8.82
C THR A 79 -17.84 5.86 -7.79
N TYR A 80 -16.77 5.10 -7.65
CA TYR A 80 -16.67 4.00 -6.70
C TYR A 80 -15.51 4.22 -5.75
N THR A 81 -15.66 3.72 -4.54
CA THR A 81 -14.58 3.72 -3.56
C THR A 81 -13.67 2.52 -3.80
N ALA A 82 -12.37 2.77 -3.86
CA ALA A 82 -11.35 1.73 -3.95
C ALA A 82 -10.24 2.07 -2.96
N LEU A 83 -9.21 1.25 -2.90
CA LEU A 83 -8.01 1.53 -2.11
C LEU A 83 -6.82 1.66 -3.03
N THR A 84 -5.82 2.42 -2.60
CA THR A 84 -4.52 2.46 -3.26
C THR A 84 -3.42 2.36 -2.23
N ILE A 85 -2.22 2.00 -2.67
CA ILE A 85 -1.05 1.93 -1.80
C ILE A 85 -0.48 3.33 -1.65
N ALA A 86 -0.58 3.89 -0.44
CA ALA A 86 -0.02 5.20 -0.14
C ALA A 86 1.46 5.11 0.21
N SER A 87 1.88 4.00 0.80
CA SER A 87 3.26 3.79 1.21
C SER A 87 3.58 2.30 1.22
N LEU A 88 4.75 1.96 0.69
CA LEU A 88 5.28 0.60 0.75
C LEU A 88 6.79 0.71 0.82
N SER A 89 7.37 0.24 1.90
CA SER A 89 8.83 0.26 2.03
C SER A 89 9.32 -1.03 2.70
N VAL A 90 10.52 -1.44 2.29
CA VAL A 90 11.19 -2.63 2.82
C VAL A 90 12.65 -2.26 3.05
N LYS A 91 13.20 -2.68 4.19
CA LYS A 91 14.60 -2.45 4.51
C LYS A 91 15.48 -2.92 3.35
N LYS A 92 16.42 -2.08 2.95
CA LYS A 92 17.23 -2.27 1.75
C LYS A 92 17.86 -3.67 1.66
N GLU A 93 18.41 -4.16 2.76
CA GLU A 93 19.08 -5.46 2.81
C GLU A 93 18.13 -6.63 2.65
N LEU A 94 16.81 -6.39 2.77
CA LEU A 94 15.79 -7.43 2.70
C LEU A 94 14.95 -7.36 1.43
N ARG A 95 15.30 -6.48 0.51
CA ARG A 95 14.60 -6.37 -0.77
C ARG A 95 14.85 -7.60 -1.63
N ASN A 96 13.90 -7.90 -2.51
CA ASN A 96 13.97 -9.04 -3.43
C ASN A 96 13.95 -10.41 -2.72
N GLN A 97 13.43 -10.44 -1.48
CA GLN A 97 13.29 -11.67 -0.70
C GLN A 97 11.83 -12.00 -0.39
N GLY A 98 10.89 -11.33 -1.07
CA GLY A 98 9.47 -11.63 -0.92
C GLY A 98 8.77 -10.89 0.21
N LEU A 99 9.45 -10.01 0.95
CA LEU A 99 8.82 -9.27 2.06
C LEU A 99 7.77 -8.29 1.55
N GLY A 100 8.06 -7.56 0.47
CA GLY A 100 7.09 -6.66 -0.13
C GLY A 100 5.82 -7.38 -0.54
N LYS A 101 5.97 -8.53 -1.19
CA LYS A 101 4.83 -9.38 -1.58
C LYS A 101 4.03 -9.82 -0.36
N ALA A 102 4.72 -10.22 0.72
CA ALA A 102 4.05 -10.64 1.96
C ALA A 102 3.24 -9.50 2.57
N LEU A 103 3.79 -8.29 2.58
CA LEU A 103 3.08 -7.10 3.08
C LEU A 103 1.84 -6.81 2.24
N ILE A 104 1.97 -6.86 0.91
CA ILE A 104 0.86 -6.63 0.00
C ILE A 104 -0.25 -7.67 0.24
N GLN A 105 0.11 -8.94 0.32
CA GLN A 105 -0.86 -10.01 0.56
C GLN A 105 -1.56 -9.86 1.91
N ALA A 106 -0.82 -9.48 2.96
CA ALA A 106 -1.40 -9.29 4.28
C ALA A 106 -2.41 -8.15 4.28
N VAL A 107 -2.09 -7.02 3.67
CA VAL A 107 -3.00 -5.87 3.65
C VAL A 107 -4.18 -6.11 2.71
N GLU A 108 -4.01 -6.91 1.64
CA GLU A 108 -5.14 -7.32 0.79
C GLU A 108 -6.17 -8.11 1.59
N GLU A 109 -5.72 -9.03 2.43
CA GLU A 109 -6.61 -9.81 3.28
C GLU A 109 -7.34 -8.93 4.30
N ARG A 110 -6.65 -7.95 4.87
CA ARG A 110 -7.28 -7.01 5.78
C ARG A 110 -8.30 -6.13 5.08
N ALA A 111 -7.98 -5.64 3.90
CA ALA A 111 -8.90 -4.83 3.10
C ALA A 111 -10.17 -5.62 2.80
N LYS A 112 -10.02 -6.89 2.45
CA LYS A 112 -11.14 -7.79 2.20
C LYS A 112 -12.01 -7.94 3.45
N SER A 113 -11.39 -8.15 4.61
CA SER A 113 -12.09 -8.24 5.89
C SER A 113 -12.83 -6.96 6.26
N GLU A 114 -12.32 -5.80 5.83
CA GLU A 114 -12.95 -4.50 6.08
C GLU A 114 -14.05 -4.17 5.07
N GLY A 115 -14.34 -5.07 4.14
CA GLY A 115 -15.42 -4.89 3.18
C GLY A 115 -15.03 -4.20 1.88
N TYR A 116 -13.75 -3.92 1.68
CA TYR A 116 -13.30 -3.34 0.42
C TYR A 116 -13.21 -4.43 -0.66
N THR A 117 -13.46 -4.03 -1.88
CA THR A 117 -13.54 -4.96 -3.01
C THR A 117 -12.42 -4.75 -4.03
N THR A 118 -11.75 -3.60 -4.02
CA THR A 118 -10.91 -3.19 -5.13
C THR A 118 -9.70 -2.41 -4.65
N ILE A 119 -8.52 -2.77 -5.16
CA ILE A 119 -7.29 -2.03 -4.96
C ILE A 119 -6.78 -1.60 -6.33
N VAL A 120 -6.40 -0.33 -6.46
CA VAL A 120 -5.80 0.20 -7.69
C VAL A 120 -4.41 0.74 -7.38
N VAL A 121 -3.51 0.59 -8.35
CA VAL A 121 -2.14 1.12 -8.23
C VAL A 121 -1.74 1.74 -9.56
N ASP A 122 -0.91 2.78 -9.51
CA ASP A 122 -0.44 3.50 -10.69
C ASP A 122 1.09 3.54 -10.77
N ARG A 123 1.75 2.57 -10.16
CA ARG A 123 3.22 2.51 -10.09
C ARG A 123 3.71 1.08 -10.30
N GLU A 124 4.97 0.94 -10.71
CA GLU A 124 5.66 -0.34 -10.79
C GLU A 124 4.80 -1.44 -11.45
N THR A 125 4.28 -1.12 -12.64
CA THR A 125 3.31 -1.98 -13.33
C THR A 125 3.79 -3.42 -13.51
N SER A 126 5.06 -3.63 -13.85
CA SER A 126 5.60 -4.99 -14.03
C SER A 126 5.53 -5.80 -12.74
N TYR A 127 5.86 -5.16 -11.62
CA TYR A 127 5.84 -5.82 -10.32
C TYR A 127 4.41 -6.22 -9.92
N PHE A 128 3.46 -5.29 -10.02
CA PHE A 128 2.08 -5.55 -9.62
C PHE A 128 1.37 -6.51 -10.58
N THR A 129 1.72 -6.48 -11.87
CA THR A 129 1.19 -7.46 -12.83
C THR A 129 1.55 -8.88 -12.41
N GLN A 130 2.76 -9.09 -11.91
CA GLN A 130 3.18 -10.40 -11.42
C GLN A 130 2.42 -10.83 -10.16
N LEU A 131 1.85 -9.88 -9.43
CA LEU A 131 1.06 -10.14 -8.23
C LEU A 131 -0.45 -10.30 -8.52
N GLY A 132 -0.82 -10.34 -9.79
CA GLY A 132 -2.20 -10.58 -10.19
C GLY A 132 -3.01 -9.33 -10.49
N TYR A 133 -2.38 -8.15 -10.52
CA TYR A 133 -3.05 -6.92 -10.89
C TYR A 133 -3.19 -6.85 -12.42
N GLN A 134 -4.29 -6.31 -12.88
CA GLN A 134 -4.63 -6.23 -14.30
C GLN A 134 -4.85 -4.77 -14.71
N LEU A 135 -4.83 -4.49 -16.01
CA LEU A 135 -5.08 -3.14 -16.49
C LEU A 135 -6.51 -2.72 -16.14
N ALA A 136 -6.64 -1.61 -15.41
CA ALA A 136 -7.93 -1.09 -15.01
C ALA A 136 -8.76 -0.68 -16.22
N ASN A 137 -8.11 -0.23 -17.28
CA ASN A 137 -8.77 0.17 -18.52
C ASN A 137 -9.58 -0.98 -19.14
N ASP A 138 -9.14 -2.23 -18.97
CA ASP A 138 -9.87 -3.40 -19.46
C ASP A 138 -11.21 -3.60 -18.74
N TYR A 139 -11.42 -2.92 -17.63
CA TYR A 139 -12.64 -2.99 -16.82
C TYR A 139 -13.38 -1.65 -16.79
N ASN A 140 -13.01 -0.72 -17.67
CA ASN A 140 -13.59 0.63 -17.73
C ASN A 140 -13.44 1.39 -16.41
N LEU A 141 -12.31 1.20 -15.73
CA LEU A 141 -12.00 1.90 -14.49
C LEU A 141 -10.92 2.93 -14.73
N TYR A 142 -11.12 4.12 -14.24
CA TYR A 142 -10.21 5.25 -14.43
C TYR A 142 -9.98 5.96 -13.09
N SER A 143 -8.77 6.48 -12.90
CA SER A 143 -8.49 7.33 -11.76
C SER A 143 -9.19 8.68 -11.93
N LYS A 144 -9.65 9.25 -10.81
CA LYS A 144 -10.14 10.61 -10.77
C LYS A 144 -9.02 11.63 -10.92
N ASP A 145 -7.79 11.21 -10.66
CA ASP A 145 -6.60 12.05 -10.80
C ASP A 145 -6.12 12.04 -12.24
N GLU A 146 -6.19 13.19 -12.89
CA GLU A 146 -5.81 13.33 -14.31
C GLU A 146 -4.29 13.38 -14.50
N ASP A 147 -3.52 13.55 -13.42
CA ASP A 147 -2.05 13.65 -13.48
C ASP A 147 -1.34 12.30 -13.44
N VAL A 148 -2.09 11.20 -13.55
CA VAL A 148 -1.51 9.85 -13.56
C VAL A 148 -0.71 9.64 -14.83
N THR A 149 0.59 9.37 -14.70
CA THR A 149 1.50 9.19 -15.83
C THR A 149 1.73 7.73 -16.21
N GLN A 150 1.34 6.79 -15.35
CA GLN A 150 1.47 5.36 -15.60
C GLN A 150 0.09 4.71 -15.72
N PRO A 151 0.00 3.57 -16.40
CA PRO A 151 -1.27 2.85 -16.47
C PRO A 151 -1.78 2.50 -15.08
N LEU A 152 -3.09 2.66 -14.88
CA LEU A 152 -3.72 2.22 -13.64
C LEU A 152 -3.91 0.71 -13.69
N LEU A 153 -3.53 0.03 -12.62
CA LEU A 153 -3.76 -1.39 -12.46
C LEU A 153 -4.81 -1.63 -11.39
N VAL A 154 -5.52 -2.73 -11.48
CA VAL A 154 -6.59 -3.06 -10.54
C VAL A 154 -6.50 -4.52 -10.12
N LYS A 155 -6.83 -4.77 -8.86
CA LYS A 155 -7.05 -6.13 -8.35
C LYS A 155 -8.38 -6.15 -7.61
N PHE A 156 -9.23 -7.10 -7.99
CA PHE A 156 -10.50 -7.34 -7.30
C PHE A 156 -10.24 -8.38 -6.20
N LEU A 157 -10.71 -8.07 -4.99
CA LEU A 157 -10.42 -8.88 -3.81
C LEU A 157 -11.38 -10.05 -3.64
N TRP A 158 -12.50 -10.04 -4.37
CA TRP A 158 -13.52 -11.09 -4.31
C TRP A 158 -13.71 -11.71 -5.69
N ASP A 159 -13.85 -13.04 -5.75
CA ASP A 159 -13.90 -13.77 -7.01
C ASP A 159 -15.18 -13.53 -7.83
N ASN A 160 -16.26 -13.12 -7.20
CA ASN A 160 -17.57 -13.02 -7.84
C ASN A 160 -18.12 -11.59 -7.87
N LEU A 161 -17.27 -10.62 -8.12
CA LEU A 161 -17.70 -9.24 -8.29
C LEU A 161 -18.19 -9.02 -9.72
N THR A 162 -19.46 -8.83 -9.84
CA THR A 162 -20.06 -8.49 -11.13
C THR A 162 -20.73 -7.14 -11.06
#